data_17118e72e1ba8f63fef1bae91f78313e
#
_entry.id   17118e72e1ba8f63fef1bae91f78313e
#
_cell.length_a   1.000
_cell.length_b   1.000
_cell.length_c   1.000
_cell.angle_alpha   90.00
_cell.angle_beta   90.00
_cell.angle_gamma   90.00
#
_symmetry.space_group_name_H-M   'P 1'
#
loop_
_entity.id
_entity.type
_entity.pdbx_description
1 polymer ?
#
loop_
_entity_poly.entity_id
_entity_poly.type
_entity_poly.pdbx_seq_one_letter_code
_entity_poly.pdbx_strand_id
1 'polypeptide(L)'
;DEVELSNLQRQVVHGDDDVGRKKVDSAAEFVSDLNPDVDVERHDLRVSPDNVEALIDGYDFVVDGTDNFRTRYLVNDACTLAGIPFSHGSIFQFEGQITTFAGGDDSPCYRCMFPEAPPAGMVPNCATAGVLGVLPGTVGCIQATEAIKSVLGAGDLLDGRMVFYDALKMEFDSVEITKKDDCPVCGDDPAIDSVHDVEYTASCAITRDAEPAVSDD
;
A
#
# COMPACT_ATOMS: atom_id res chain seq x y z
N ASP A 1 -6.50 -14.07 4.59
CA ASP A 1 -6.65 -13.79 6.03
C ASP A 1 -8.03 -14.18 6.53
N GLU A 2 -8.13 -14.45 7.85
CA GLU A 2 -9.39 -14.65 8.55
C GLU A 2 -9.69 -13.45 9.47
N VAL A 3 -10.96 -13.23 9.75
CA VAL A 3 -11.40 -12.20 10.68
C VAL A 3 -11.05 -12.61 12.10
N GLU A 4 -10.30 -11.79 12.80
CA GLU A 4 -9.95 -11.99 14.21
C GLU A 4 -10.74 -11.03 15.11
N LEU A 5 -11.08 -11.46 16.31
CA LEU A 5 -11.76 -10.59 17.29
C LEU A 5 -11.01 -9.26 17.51
N SER A 6 -9.68 -9.29 17.50
CA SER A 6 -8.81 -8.12 17.60
C SER A 6 -8.97 -7.11 16.46
N ASN A 7 -9.53 -7.53 15.32
CA ASN A 7 -9.74 -6.66 14.15
C ASN A 7 -10.98 -5.77 14.30
N LEU A 8 -12.01 -6.22 15.02
CA LEU A 8 -13.33 -5.58 15.07
C LEU A 8 -13.30 -4.17 15.65
N GLN A 9 -12.29 -3.85 16.45
CA GLN A 9 -12.13 -2.50 17.02
C GLN A 9 -11.82 -1.42 15.95
N ARG A 10 -11.48 -1.81 14.70
CA ARG A 10 -11.09 -0.88 13.61
C ARG A 10 -11.57 -1.29 12.21
N GLN A 11 -11.81 -2.55 11.95
CA GLN A 11 -12.25 -3.05 10.65
C GLN A 11 -13.78 -3.16 10.61
N VAL A 12 -14.45 -2.01 10.43
CA VAL A 12 -15.91 -1.88 10.51
C VAL A 12 -16.70 -2.66 9.46
N VAL A 13 -16.02 -3.23 8.47
CA VAL A 13 -16.62 -4.10 7.44
C VAL A 13 -16.97 -5.49 7.99
N HIS A 14 -16.40 -5.87 9.13
CA HIS A 14 -16.61 -7.17 9.77
C HIS A 14 -17.40 -7.03 11.08
N GLY A 15 -18.29 -7.97 11.37
CA GLY A 15 -19.03 -8.09 12.62
C GLY A 15 -18.54 -9.26 13.50
N ASP A 16 -19.14 -9.41 14.68
CA ASP A 16 -18.81 -10.50 15.63
C ASP A 16 -19.09 -11.88 15.02
N ASP A 17 -20.14 -12.01 14.22
CA ASP A 17 -20.52 -13.25 13.52
C ASP A 17 -19.54 -13.63 12.40
N ASP A 18 -18.64 -12.73 12.00
CA ASP A 18 -17.62 -12.96 10.98
C ASP A 18 -16.31 -13.55 11.53
N VAL A 19 -16.13 -13.58 12.86
CA VAL A 19 -14.89 -14.10 13.46
C VAL A 19 -14.62 -15.54 13.00
N GLY A 20 -13.42 -15.76 12.43
CA GLY A 20 -13.00 -17.04 11.84
C GLY A 20 -13.38 -17.22 10.37
N ARG A 21 -14.16 -16.32 9.78
CA ARG A 21 -14.48 -16.33 8.34
C ARG A 21 -13.34 -15.68 7.54
N LYS A 22 -13.26 -15.99 6.25
CA LYS A 22 -12.34 -15.30 5.34
C LYS A 22 -12.70 -13.83 5.23
N LYS A 23 -11.72 -12.93 5.35
CA LYS A 23 -11.95 -11.48 5.24
C LYS A 23 -12.54 -11.08 3.89
N VAL A 24 -12.11 -11.72 2.81
CA VAL A 24 -12.61 -11.45 1.46
C VAL A 24 -14.10 -11.80 1.31
N ASP A 25 -14.57 -12.85 1.98
CA ASP A 25 -15.98 -13.27 1.92
C ASP A 25 -16.87 -12.34 2.73
N SER A 26 -16.48 -12.04 3.97
CA SER A 26 -17.20 -11.11 4.84
C SER A 26 -17.26 -9.70 4.21
N ALA A 27 -16.13 -9.21 3.64
CA ALA A 27 -16.12 -7.92 2.99
C ALA A 27 -16.99 -7.87 1.73
N ALA A 28 -16.99 -8.93 0.91
CA ALA A 28 -17.83 -8.98 -0.29
C ALA A 28 -19.33 -9.01 0.05
N GLU A 29 -19.73 -9.72 1.11
CA GLU A 29 -21.11 -9.73 1.61
C GLU A 29 -21.51 -8.32 2.09
N PHE A 30 -20.66 -7.67 2.88
CA PHE A 30 -20.90 -6.30 3.34
C PHE A 30 -21.13 -5.33 2.17
N VAL A 31 -20.28 -5.39 1.13
CA VAL A 31 -20.45 -4.53 -0.06
C VAL A 31 -21.72 -4.85 -0.80
N SER A 32 -22.05 -6.14 -0.98
CA SER A 32 -23.27 -6.58 -1.67
C SER A 32 -24.53 -6.14 -0.93
N ASP A 33 -24.53 -6.18 0.39
CA ASP A 33 -25.65 -5.72 1.22
C ASP A 33 -25.83 -4.19 1.15
N LEU A 34 -24.71 -3.46 1.03
CA LEU A 34 -24.72 -2.00 0.93
C LEU A 34 -25.11 -1.53 -0.48
N ASN A 35 -24.56 -2.15 -1.53
CA ASN A 35 -24.84 -1.82 -2.91
C ASN A 35 -24.67 -3.06 -3.81
N PRO A 36 -25.77 -3.73 -4.18
CA PRO A 36 -25.73 -4.95 -4.99
C PRO A 36 -25.29 -4.72 -6.45
N ASP A 37 -25.21 -3.48 -6.91
CA ASP A 37 -24.76 -3.14 -8.27
C ASP A 37 -23.24 -3.07 -8.39
N VAL A 38 -22.49 -3.29 -7.30
CA VAL A 38 -21.02 -3.33 -7.29
C VAL A 38 -20.54 -4.75 -7.44
N ASP A 39 -19.80 -5.03 -8.50
CA ASP A 39 -19.11 -6.30 -8.69
C ASP A 39 -17.85 -6.36 -7.82
N VAL A 40 -17.74 -7.40 -7.00
CA VAL A 40 -16.60 -7.62 -6.11
C VAL A 40 -15.86 -8.88 -6.50
N GLU A 41 -14.65 -8.73 -7.03
CA GLU A 41 -13.72 -9.83 -7.22
C GLU A 41 -12.96 -10.13 -5.91
N ARG A 42 -12.96 -11.40 -5.51
CA ARG A 42 -12.34 -11.86 -4.26
C ARG A 42 -11.10 -12.68 -4.53
N HIS A 43 -9.99 -12.27 -3.97
CA HIS A 43 -8.73 -12.97 -4.10
C HIS A 43 -8.23 -13.45 -2.71
N ASP A 44 -8.56 -14.69 -2.33
CA ASP A 44 -8.05 -15.30 -1.09
C ASP A 44 -6.66 -15.87 -1.32
N LEU A 45 -5.69 -15.00 -1.49
CA LEU A 45 -4.29 -15.34 -1.73
C LEU A 45 -3.34 -14.36 -1.02
N ARG A 46 -2.07 -14.73 -0.95
CA ARG A 46 -1.01 -13.82 -0.52
C ARG A 46 -0.41 -13.16 -1.75
N VAL A 47 -0.37 -11.83 -1.76
CA VAL A 47 0.29 -11.06 -2.83
C VAL A 47 1.79 -11.39 -2.86
N SER A 48 2.29 -11.68 -4.04
CA SER A 48 3.68 -12.07 -4.31
C SER A 48 4.12 -11.53 -5.69
N PRO A 49 5.43 -11.53 -6.02
CA PRO A 49 5.89 -11.17 -7.37
C PRO A 49 5.21 -11.98 -8.48
N ASP A 50 4.88 -13.27 -8.22
CA ASP A 50 4.29 -14.16 -9.22
C ASP A 50 2.83 -13.83 -9.56
N ASN A 51 2.14 -13.00 -8.76
CA ASN A 51 0.71 -12.75 -8.95
C ASN A 51 0.30 -11.26 -8.92
N VAL A 52 1.15 -10.36 -8.43
CA VAL A 52 0.79 -8.95 -8.23
C VAL A 52 0.39 -8.27 -9.54
N GLU A 53 1.12 -8.50 -10.62
CA GLU A 53 0.83 -7.90 -11.92
C GLU A 53 -0.55 -8.32 -12.44
N ALA A 54 -0.88 -9.62 -12.36
CA ALA A 54 -2.20 -10.12 -12.75
C ALA A 54 -3.34 -9.61 -11.84
N LEU A 55 -3.04 -9.28 -10.58
CA LEU A 55 -4.02 -8.74 -9.63
C LEU A 55 -4.34 -7.27 -9.89
N ILE A 56 -3.40 -6.49 -10.43
CA ILE A 56 -3.61 -5.07 -10.70
C ILE A 56 -3.99 -4.78 -12.16
N ASP A 57 -3.83 -5.76 -13.04
CA ASP A 57 -4.16 -5.60 -14.47
C ASP A 57 -5.64 -5.28 -14.67
N GLY A 58 -5.90 -4.26 -15.48
CA GLY A 58 -7.25 -3.80 -15.81
C GLY A 58 -7.93 -2.92 -14.75
N TYR A 59 -7.24 -2.59 -13.65
CA TYR A 59 -7.74 -1.63 -12.67
C TYR A 59 -7.21 -0.22 -12.92
N ASP A 60 -8.07 0.78 -12.73
CA ASP A 60 -7.75 2.21 -12.92
C ASP A 60 -7.02 2.82 -11.72
N PHE A 61 -7.09 2.18 -10.55
CA PHE A 61 -6.50 2.70 -9.31
C PHE A 61 -6.33 1.59 -8.27
N VAL A 62 -5.24 1.65 -7.50
CA VAL A 62 -4.98 0.73 -6.39
C VAL A 62 -5.02 1.47 -5.06
N VAL A 63 -5.70 0.91 -4.05
CA VAL A 63 -5.68 1.41 -2.67
C VAL A 63 -4.81 0.49 -1.83
N ASP A 64 -3.66 0.99 -1.38
CA ASP A 64 -2.76 0.25 -0.49
C ASP A 64 -3.09 0.53 0.98
N GLY A 65 -3.66 -0.46 1.66
CA GLY A 65 -3.89 -0.49 3.11
C GLY A 65 -3.09 -1.58 3.81
N THR A 66 -1.94 -1.98 3.24
CA THR A 66 -1.11 -3.05 3.79
C THR A 66 -0.35 -2.62 5.04
N ASP A 67 -0.16 -3.54 5.97
CA ASP A 67 0.46 -3.30 7.28
C ASP A 67 1.90 -3.82 7.39
N ASN A 68 2.50 -4.22 6.27
CA ASN A 68 3.86 -4.74 6.23
C ASN A 68 4.67 -4.17 5.06
N PHE A 69 5.95 -3.94 5.28
CA PHE A 69 6.84 -3.34 4.27
C PHE A 69 7.00 -4.21 3.02
N ARG A 70 7.09 -5.52 3.16
CA ARG A 70 7.22 -6.45 2.04
C ARG A 70 6.14 -6.21 0.98
N THR A 71 4.88 -6.24 1.38
CA THR A 71 3.75 -6.05 0.46
C THR A 71 3.68 -4.62 -0.05
N ARG A 72 3.97 -3.63 0.81
CA ARG A 72 4.00 -2.21 0.43
C ARG A 72 4.99 -1.91 -0.68
N TYR A 73 6.22 -2.39 -0.57
CA TYR A 73 7.23 -2.23 -1.62
C TYR A 73 6.84 -2.97 -2.90
N LEU A 74 6.30 -4.18 -2.78
CA LEU A 74 5.83 -4.95 -3.94
C LEU A 74 4.69 -4.22 -4.68
N VAL A 75 3.70 -3.69 -3.96
CA VAL A 75 2.60 -2.92 -4.55
C VAL A 75 3.13 -1.63 -5.19
N ASN A 76 4.02 -0.90 -4.51
CA ASN A 76 4.66 0.28 -5.09
C ASN A 76 5.35 -0.04 -6.41
N ASP A 77 6.22 -1.06 -6.41
CA ASP A 77 7.02 -1.40 -7.59
C ASP A 77 6.12 -1.86 -8.73
N ALA A 78 5.15 -2.74 -8.46
CA ALA A 78 4.21 -3.22 -9.47
C ALA A 78 3.36 -2.08 -10.06
N CYS A 79 2.79 -1.21 -9.23
CA CYS A 79 1.98 -0.09 -9.71
C CYS A 79 2.82 0.94 -10.48
N THR A 80 4.04 1.24 -10.01
CA THR A 80 4.95 2.18 -10.68
C THR A 80 5.37 1.65 -12.05
N LEU A 81 5.76 0.37 -12.15
CA LEU A 81 6.15 -0.26 -13.41
C LEU A 81 4.99 -0.37 -14.40
N ALA A 82 3.78 -0.63 -13.90
CA ALA A 82 2.57 -0.70 -14.73
C ALA A 82 1.98 0.69 -15.08
N GLY A 83 2.46 1.78 -14.47
CA GLY A 83 1.90 3.12 -14.64
C GLY A 83 0.50 3.27 -14.04
N ILE A 84 0.11 2.41 -13.09
CA ILE A 84 -1.20 2.44 -12.43
C ILE A 84 -1.10 3.35 -11.19
N PRO A 85 -1.95 4.38 -11.07
CA PRO A 85 -1.96 5.24 -9.89
C PRO A 85 -2.40 4.44 -8.64
N PHE A 86 -1.80 4.78 -7.50
CA PHE A 86 -2.18 4.15 -6.24
C PHE A 86 -2.08 5.11 -5.06
N SER A 87 -2.94 4.90 -4.06
CA SER A 87 -2.89 5.64 -2.80
C SER A 87 -2.33 4.76 -1.70
N HIS A 88 -1.27 5.22 -1.07
CA HIS A 88 -0.66 4.63 0.10
C HIS A 88 -1.22 5.25 1.37
N GLY A 89 -1.72 4.41 2.29
CA GLY A 89 -2.11 4.78 3.64
C GLY A 89 -1.41 3.95 4.69
N SER A 90 -0.90 4.59 5.74
CA SER A 90 -0.37 3.89 6.91
C SER A 90 -0.80 4.55 8.20
N ILE A 91 -0.89 3.74 9.26
CA ILE A 91 -1.33 4.18 10.58
C ILE A 91 -0.39 3.62 11.65
N PHE A 92 -0.16 4.42 12.69
CA PHE A 92 0.62 4.00 13.84
C PHE A 92 0.15 4.75 15.08
N GLN A 93 -0.26 4.04 16.12
CA GLN A 93 -0.78 4.61 17.37
C GLN A 93 -1.91 5.63 17.14
N PHE A 94 -1.59 6.92 17.07
CA PHE A 94 -2.52 8.03 16.89
C PHE A 94 -2.23 8.83 15.61
N GLU A 95 -1.32 8.36 14.77
CA GLU A 95 -0.87 9.06 13.56
C GLU A 95 -1.26 8.30 12.30
N GLY A 96 -1.64 9.04 11.27
CA GLY A 96 -1.88 8.56 9.91
C GLY A 96 -0.95 9.22 8.91
N GLN A 97 -0.57 8.49 7.87
CA GLN A 97 0.21 9.01 6.74
C GLN A 97 -0.51 8.61 5.46
N ILE A 98 -0.70 9.55 4.56
CA ILE A 98 -1.42 9.32 3.31
C ILE A 98 -0.69 10.06 2.18
N THR A 99 -0.53 9.39 1.06
CA THR A 99 -0.07 9.97 -0.20
C THR A 99 -0.69 9.23 -1.36
N THR A 100 -0.69 9.85 -2.52
CA THR A 100 -1.07 9.23 -3.80
C THR A 100 0.10 9.35 -4.75
N PHE A 101 0.42 8.29 -5.46
CA PHE A 101 1.38 8.26 -6.54
C PHE A 101 0.59 8.13 -7.83
N ALA A 102 0.59 9.19 -8.64
CA ALA A 102 -0.26 9.25 -9.83
C ALA A 102 0.24 8.37 -10.99
N GLY A 103 1.49 7.89 -10.89
CA GLY A 103 2.15 7.22 -12.00
C GLY A 103 2.58 8.20 -13.09
N GLY A 104 3.38 7.73 -14.02
CA GLY A 104 3.92 8.55 -15.11
C GLY A 104 5.28 9.17 -14.82
N ASP A 105 5.81 9.86 -15.87
CA ASP A 105 7.23 10.24 -15.91
C ASP A 105 7.65 11.27 -14.84
N ASP A 106 6.74 12.12 -14.38
CA ASP A 106 7.05 13.18 -13.42
C ASP A 106 6.63 12.83 -11.97
N SER A 107 5.86 11.75 -11.78
CA SER A 107 5.36 11.35 -10.47
C SER A 107 6.45 10.67 -9.65
N PRO A 108 6.62 11.01 -8.35
CA PRO A 108 7.45 10.21 -7.46
C PRO A 108 6.81 8.85 -7.20
N CYS A 109 7.57 7.94 -6.57
CA CYS A 109 7.05 6.71 -6.02
C CYS A 109 7.46 6.56 -4.54
N TYR A 110 7.00 5.51 -3.86
CA TYR A 110 7.32 5.28 -2.45
C TYR A 110 8.84 5.16 -2.22
N ARG A 111 9.59 4.60 -3.18
CA ARG A 111 11.05 4.49 -3.10
C ARG A 111 11.79 5.82 -3.27
N CYS A 112 11.15 6.85 -3.81
CA CYS A 112 11.74 8.20 -3.79
C CYS A 112 11.91 8.74 -2.36
N MET A 113 11.02 8.33 -1.44
CA MET A 113 11.15 8.68 -0.02
C MET A 113 11.99 7.66 0.76
N PHE A 114 11.71 6.40 0.54
CA PHE A 114 12.28 5.27 1.26
C PHE A 114 12.85 4.25 0.25
N PRO A 115 14.10 4.44 -0.22
CA PRO A 115 14.70 3.56 -1.25
C PRO A 115 14.71 2.09 -0.83
N GLU A 116 14.91 1.83 0.46
CA GLU A 116 14.98 0.50 1.05
C GLU A 116 14.07 0.37 2.27
N ALA A 117 13.59 -0.84 2.53
CA ALA A 117 12.83 -1.12 3.74
C ALA A 117 13.72 -1.03 4.99
N PRO A 118 13.18 -0.54 6.11
CA PRO A 118 13.94 -0.51 7.36
C PRO A 118 14.31 -1.93 7.79
N PRO A 119 15.47 -2.11 8.46
CA PRO A 119 15.87 -3.40 9.02
C PRO A 119 14.77 -4.03 9.88
N ALA A 120 14.65 -5.35 9.79
CA ALA A 120 13.65 -6.10 10.55
C ALA A 120 13.74 -5.78 12.07
N GLY A 121 12.60 -5.48 12.67
CA GLY A 121 12.50 -5.16 14.11
C GLY A 121 12.81 -3.70 14.49
N MET A 122 13.21 -2.85 13.55
CA MET A 122 13.44 -1.42 13.82
C MET A 122 12.13 -0.65 14.02
N VAL A 123 11.09 -1.02 13.28
CA VAL A 123 9.77 -0.38 13.37
C VAL A 123 8.81 -1.31 14.10
N PRO A 124 8.21 -0.90 15.24
CA PRO A 124 7.19 -1.68 15.91
C PRO A 124 5.98 -1.90 15.00
N ASN A 125 5.38 -3.09 15.04
CA ASN A 125 4.15 -3.34 14.30
C ASN A 125 2.91 -2.82 15.07
N CYS A 126 1.80 -2.61 14.35
CA CYS A 126 0.55 -2.12 14.94
C CYS A 126 -0.03 -3.05 16.02
N ALA A 127 0.28 -4.36 15.96
CA ALA A 127 -0.20 -5.34 16.95
C ALA A 127 0.43 -5.14 18.31
N THR A 128 1.69 -4.69 18.36
CA THR A 128 2.42 -4.45 19.63
C THR A 128 2.26 -3.03 20.14
N ALA A 129 2.19 -2.04 19.24
CA ALA A 129 2.10 -0.62 19.60
C ALA A 129 0.67 -0.14 19.85
N GLY A 130 -0.32 -0.88 19.34
CA GLY A 130 -1.72 -0.46 19.32
C GLY A 130 -2.01 0.61 18.26
N VAL A 131 -3.29 0.84 18.00
CA VAL A 131 -3.76 1.86 17.06
C VAL A 131 -5.14 2.35 17.48
N LEU A 132 -5.36 3.66 17.36
CA LEU A 132 -6.68 4.26 17.59
C LEU A 132 -7.71 3.72 16.58
N GLY A 133 -8.80 3.09 17.04
CA GLY A 133 -9.72 2.33 16.20
C GLY A 133 -10.43 3.11 15.09
N VAL A 134 -10.59 4.43 15.24
CA VAL A 134 -11.18 5.30 14.20
C VAL A 134 -10.18 5.78 13.15
N LEU A 135 -8.89 5.63 13.41
CA LEU A 135 -7.83 6.14 12.55
C LEU A 135 -7.84 5.52 11.13
N PRO A 136 -8.02 4.18 10.98
CA PRO A 136 -8.14 3.58 9.65
C PRO A 136 -9.31 4.13 8.84
N GLY A 137 -10.43 4.45 9.51
CA GLY A 137 -11.58 5.09 8.86
C GLY A 137 -11.23 6.46 8.29
N THR A 138 -10.53 7.31 9.05
CA THR A 138 -10.09 8.63 8.58
C THR A 138 -9.15 8.51 7.39
N VAL A 139 -8.10 7.68 7.52
CA VAL A 139 -7.10 7.45 6.45
C VAL A 139 -7.76 6.83 5.23
N GLY A 140 -8.57 5.78 5.40
CA GLY A 140 -9.24 5.08 4.31
C GLY A 140 -10.24 5.96 3.54
N CYS A 141 -10.97 6.87 4.22
CA CYS A 141 -11.84 7.83 3.55
C CYS A 141 -11.06 8.84 2.68
N ILE A 142 -9.86 9.24 3.12
CA ILE A 142 -8.99 10.10 2.30
C ILE A 142 -8.48 9.31 1.09
N GLN A 143 -8.01 8.07 1.25
CA GLN A 143 -7.58 7.21 0.15
C GLN A 143 -8.72 6.96 -0.86
N ALA A 144 -9.95 6.71 -0.39
CA ALA A 144 -11.11 6.56 -1.24
C ALA A 144 -11.43 7.85 -2.02
N THR A 145 -11.25 9.02 -1.39
CA THR A 145 -11.40 10.33 -2.05
C THR A 145 -10.36 10.49 -3.17
N GLU A 146 -9.11 10.09 -2.94
CA GLU A 146 -8.06 10.12 -3.94
C GLU A 146 -8.39 9.21 -5.14
N ALA A 147 -8.86 7.99 -4.88
CA ALA A 147 -9.31 7.06 -5.92
C ALA A 147 -10.45 7.66 -6.78
N ILE A 148 -11.45 8.26 -6.14
CA ILE A 148 -12.59 8.91 -6.84
C ILE A 148 -12.08 10.11 -7.67
N LYS A 149 -11.21 10.93 -7.13
CA LYS A 149 -10.62 12.08 -7.86
C LYS A 149 -9.84 11.61 -9.09
N SER A 150 -9.03 10.56 -8.94
CA SER A 150 -8.27 9.97 -10.03
C SER A 150 -9.18 9.49 -11.17
N VAL A 151 -10.19 8.68 -10.83
CA VAL A 151 -11.14 8.12 -11.82
C VAL A 151 -11.96 9.21 -12.50
N LEU A 152 -12.36 10.26 -11.78
CA LEU A 152 -13.13 11.38 -12.34
C LEU A 152 -12.26 12.42 -13.05
N GLY A 153 -10.94 12.39 -12.93
CA GLY A 153 -10.05 13.44 -13.41
C GLY A 153 -10.35 14.79 -12.76
N ALA A 154 -10.68 14.80 -11.46
CA ALA A 154 -11.18 15.98 -10.74
C ALA A 154 -10.29 16.37 -9.57
N GLY A 155 -9.99 17.68 -9.46
CA GLY A 155 -9.16 18.22 -8.38
C GLY A 155 -7.69 17.80 -8.48
N ASP A 156 -6.92 18.08 -7.41
CA ASP A 156 -5.50 17.76 -7.33
C ASP A 156 -5.31 16.53 -6.43
N LEU A 157 -4.59 15.52 -6.90
CA LEU A 157 -4.19 14.36 -6.11
C LEU A 157 -3.14 14.74 -5.06
N LEU A 158 -2.96 13.88 -4.07
CA LEU A 158 -1.85 13.97 -3.12
C LEU A 158 -0.51 13.54 -3.74
N ASP A 159 -0.38 13.62 -5.06
CA ASP A 159 0.86 13.34 -5.76
C ASP A 159 1.92 14.39 -5.44
N GLY A 160 3.16 13.95 -5.23
CA GLY A 160 4.25 14.84 -4.84
C GLY A 160 4.18 15.39 -3.41
N ARG A 161 3.29 14.87 -2.56
CA ARG A 161 3.21 15.25 -1.15
C ARG A 161 2.67 14.13 -0.26
N MET A 162 3.16 14.03 0.96
CA MET A 162 2.60 13.17 2.00
C MET A 162 1.90 14.01 3.05
N VAL A 163 0.69 13.63 3.40
CA VAL A 163 -0.07 14.21 4.49
C VAL A 163 0.11 13.36 5.75
N PHE A 164 0.44 14.02 6.84
CA PHE A 164 0.53 13.46 8.19
C PHE A 164 -0.67 13.93 8.99
N TYR A 165 -1.41 13.02 9.57
CA TYR A 165 -2.52 13.29 10.45
C TYR A 165 -2.16 12.91 11.89
N ASP A 166 -2.14 13.90 12.79
CA ASP A 166 -2.02 13.71 14.24
C ASP A 166 -3.41 13.75 14.88
N ALA A 167 -3.95 12.59 15.24
CA ALA A 167 -5.30 12.49 15.81
C ALA A 167 -5.41 13.06 17.22
N LEU A 168 -4.29 13.19 17.97
CA LEU A 168 -4.33 13.79 19.30
C LEU A 168 -4.43 15.31 19.25
N LYS A 169 -3.84 15.92 18.21
CA LYS A 169 -3.91 17.38 18.01
C LYS A 169 -5.00 17.78 17.02
N MET A 170 -5.55 16.82 16.24
CA MET A 170 -6.44 17.09 15.10
C MET A 170 -5.79 17.99 14.05
N GLU A 171 -4.52 17.77 13.78
CA GLU A 171 -3.72 18.53 12.83
C GLU A 171 -3.38 17.68 11.60
N PHE A 172 -3.29 18.36 10.47
CA PHE A 172 -2.83 17.80 9.21
C PHE A 172 -1.64 18.61 8.73
N ASP A 173 -0.48 17.97 8.68
CA ASP A 173 0.74 18.54 8.11
C ASP A 173 1.03 17.91 6.74
N SER A 174 1.68 18.66 5.86
CA SER A 174 2.05 18.18 4.53
C SER A 174 3.53 18.38 4.27
N VAL A 175 4.19 17.34 3.76
CA VAL A 175 5.60 17.35 3.35
C VAL A 175 5.67 17.04 1.86
N GLU A 176 6.46 17.82 1.13
CA GLU A 176 6.70 17.59 -0.29
C GLU A 176 7.51 16.31 -0.51
N ILE A 177 7.14 15.57 -1.56
CA ILE A 177 7.87 14.41 -2.08
C ILE A 177 8.28 14.75 -3.51
N THR A 178 9.56 14.75 -3.79
CA THR A 178 10.06 14.94 -5.15
C THR A 178 10.52 13.61 -5.73
N LYS A 179 10.26 13.42 -7.02
CA LYS A 179 10.87 12.33 -7.78
C LYS A 179 12.40 12.47 -7.71
N LYS A 180 13.08 11.36 -7.55
CA LYS A 180 14.54 11.31 -7.53
C LYS A 180 15.06 10.68 -8.80
N ASP A 181 16.07 11.33 -9.40
CA ASP A 181 16.72 10.84 -10.62
C ASP A 181 17.42 9.49 -10.39
N ASP A 182 17.87 9.23 -9.16
CA ASP A 182 18.51 7.98 -8.72
C ASP A 182 17.55 6.98 -8.08
N CYS A 183 16.23 7.16 -8.22
CA CYS A 183 15.26 6.21 -7.68
C CYS A 183 15.40 4.85 -8.35
N PRO A 184 15.48 3.74 -7.57
CA PRO A 184 15.72 2.43 -8.15
C PRO A 184 14.60 1.90 -9.04
N VAL A 185 13.38 2.48 -9.00
CA VAL A 185 12.23 2.05 -9.82
C VAL A 185 11.81 3.10 -10.85
N CYS A 186 11.66 4.36 -10.43
CA CYS A 186 11.14 5.41 -11.31
C CYS A 186 12.20 6.45 -11.72
N GLY A 187 13.48 6.25 -11.38
CA GLY A 187 14.58 7.14 -11.74
C GLY A 187 14.95 7.07 -13.22
N ASP A 188 15.98 7.82 -13.60
CA ASP A 188 16.45 7.91 -14.99
C ASP A 188 17.17 6.64 -15.48
N ASP A 189 17.82 5.90 -14.55
CA ASP A 189 18.49 4.62 -14.82
C ASP A 189 18.07 3.61 -13.72
N PRO A 190 16.84 3.07 -13.81
CA PRO A 190 16.29 2.25 -12.74
C PRO A 190 16.99 0.89 -12.66
N ALA A 191 17.32 0.47 -11.43
CA ALA A 191 17.86 -0.86 -11.15
C ALA A 191 16.78 -1.94 -11.11
N ILE A 192 15.51 -1.55 -10.98
CA ILE A 192 14.34 -2.42 -10.90
C ILE A 192 13.45 -2.13 -12.10
N ASP A 193 13.40 -3.04 -13.06
CA ASP A 193 12.49 -3.00 -14.21
C ASP A 193 11.50 -4.18 -14.23
N SER A 194 11.57 -5.02 -13.21
CA SER A 194 10.62 -6.11 -12.95
C SER A 194 10.46 -6.32 -11.44
N VAL A 195 9.26 -6.70 -11.00
CA VAL A 195 9.01 -7.10 -9.60
C VAL A 195 9.84 -8.33 -9.19
N HIS A 196 10.40 -9.07 -10.15
CA HIS A 196 11.27 -10.21 -9.88
C HIS A 196 12.73 -9.84 -9.63
N ASP A 197 13.12 -8.59 -9.84
CA ASP A 197 14.47 -8.08 -9.56
C ASP A 197 14.70 -7.80 -8.06
N VAL A 198 13.67 -7.95 -7.23
CA VAL A 198 13.70 -7.64 -5.80
C VAL A 198 13.31 -8.86 -4.98
N GLU A 199 14.11 -9.18 -3.98
CA GLU A 199 13.69 -10.09 -2.92
C GLU A 199 12.87 -9.34 -1.87
N TYR A 200 11.54 -9.43 -1.95
CA TYR A 200 10.61 -8.78 -1.02
C TYR A 200 10.57 -9.53 0.32
N THR A 201 11.52 -9.23 1.15
CA THR A 201 11.62 -9.70 2.55
C THR A 201 11.30 -8.53 3.50
N ALA A 202 11.51 -8.70 4.77
CA ALA A 202 11.40 -7.59 5.72
C ALA A 202 12.39 -6.45 5.43
N SER A 203 13.49 -6.71 4.70
CA SER A 203 14.51 -5.74 4.31
C SER A 203 14.52 -5.37 2.82
N CYS A 204 13.75 -6.06 1.96
CA CYS A 204 13.57 -5.76 0.52
C CYS A 204 14.88 -5.45 -0.22
N ALA A 205 15.76 -6.45 -0.37
CA ALA A 205 17.02 -6.30 -1.08
C ALA A 205 16.84 -6.42 -2.61
N ILE A 206 17.54 -5.58 -3.39
CA ILE A 206 17.61 -5.68 -4.85
C ILE A 206 18.56 -6.83 -5.21
N THR A 207 18.12 -7.74 -6.08
CA THR A 207 18.84 -8.99 -6.41
C THR A 207 19.72 -8.89 -7.68
N ARG A 208 19.51 -7.87 -8.51
CA ARG A 208 20.25 -7.71 -9.79
C ARG A 208 21.77 -7.63 -9.66
N ASP A 209 22.31 -7.18 -8.53
CA ASP A 209 23.74 -7.06 -8.28
C ASP A 209 24.35 -8.27 -7.57
N ALA A 210 23.62 -9.38 -7.42
CA ALA A 210 24.19 -10.62 -6.93
C ALA A 210 25.05 -11.24 -8.04
N GLU A 211 26.36 -10.94 -8.07
CA GLU A 211 27.33 -11.69 -8.85
C GLU A 211 27.11 -13.20 -8.59
N PRO A 212 27.09 -14.04 -9.63
CA PRO A 212 27.01 -15.48 -9.42
C PRO A 212 28.21 -15.91 -8.57
N ALA A 213 27.91 -16.53 -7.43
CA ALA A 213 28.93 -17.11 -6.56
C ALA A 213 29.88 -17.97 -7.42
N VAL A 214 31.11 -17.54 -7.55
CA VAL A 214 32.17 -18.34 -8.20
C VAL A 214 32.33 -19.56 -7.31
N SER A 215 31.94 -20.73 -7.87
CA SER A 215 32.24 -22.01 -7.25
C SER A 215 33.74 -22.24 -7.39
N ASP A 216 34.50 -22.09 -6.34
CA ASP A 216 35.85 -22.63 -6.24
C ASP A 216 35.74 -24.16 -6.17
N ASP A 217 36.12 -24.82 -7.26
CA ASP A 217 36.48 -26.23 -7.31
C ASP A 217 37.88 -26.48 -6.73
#